data_c0b534d6d355e02b98753503fbc5963b
#
_entry.id   c0b534d6d355e02b98753503fbc5963b
#
_cell.length_a   1.000
_cell.length_b   1.000
_cell.length_c   1.000
_cell.angle_alpha   90.00
_cell.angle_beta   90.00
_cell.angle_gamma   90.00
#
_symmetry.space_group_name_H-M   'P 1'
#
loop_
_entity.id
_entity.type
_entity.pdbx_description
1 polymer ?
#
loop_
_entity_poly.entity_id
_entity_poly.type
_entity_poly.pdbx_seq_one_letter_code
_entity_poly.pdbx_strand_id
1 'polypeptide(L)' 'MPSLNRSQDPAFYRVRIKDGHSAAGLLVSVTGKRCIPSTQYWLTVDSCAAYRFPRSAALHVQVRLGEMGFTTALEEIQD' A
#
# COMPACT_ATOMS: atom_id res chain seq x y z
N MET A 1 -23.07 -22.73 -1.30
CA MET A 1 -22.57 -22.24 -1.18
C MET A 1 -21.95 -21.62 -1.41
N PRO A 2 -21.89 -21.68 -1.33
CA PRO A 2 -21.14 -21.07 -1.29
C PRO A 2 -20.39 -20.53 -1.62
N SER A 3 -20.14 -20.64 -1.69
CA SER A 3 -19.37 -20.11 -1.74
C SER A 3 -18.87 -19.33 -1.88
N LEU A 4 -18.89 -19.40 -1.68
CA LEU A 4 -18.48 -18.66 -1.53
C LEU A 4 -17.66 -18.08 -1.59
N ASN A 5 -17.48 -18.21 -1.46
CA ASN A 5 -16.80 -17.63 -1.26
C ASN A 5 -15.89 -17.32 -1.49
N ARG A 6 -15.31 -17.85 -1.57
CA ARG A 6 -14.46 -17.60 -1.76
C ARG A 6 -13.86 -16.78 -2.26
N SER A 7 -13.74 -17.09 -2.91
CA SER A 7 -13.27 -15.86 -3.41
C SER A 7 -13.24 -14.86 -2.40
N GLN A 8 -13.64 -15.23 -1.34
CA GLN A 8 -13.47 -14.36 -0.31
C GLN A 8 -12.20 -14.45 0.27
N ASP A 9 -11.29 -15.13 -0.31
CA ASP A 9 -9.95 -15.13 0.17
C ASP A 9 -9.48 -13.73 0.29
N PRO A 10 -8.93 -13.37 1.41
CA PRO A 10 -8.44 -12.02 1.58
C PRO A 10 -7.39 -11.76 0.53
N ALA A 11 -7.64 -10.80 -0.29
CA ALA A 11 -6.63 -10.28 -1.17
C ALA A 11 -5.79 -9.30 -0.41
N PHE A 12 -4.51 -9.29 -0.72
CA PHE A 12 -3.59 -8.32 -0.15
C PHE A 12 -3.09 -7.42 -1.26
N TYR A 13 -2.71 -6.20 -0.89
CA TYR A 13 -2.32 -5.18 -1.85
C TYR A 13 -1.05 -4.50 -1.40
N ARG A 14 -0.22 -4.12 -2.37
CA ARG A 14 0.85 -3.15 -2.14
C ARG A 14 0.30 -1.79 -2.53
N VAL A 15 0.71 -0.77 -1.81
CA VAL A 15 0.34 0.60 -2.15
C VAL A 15 1.55 1.22 -2.83
N ARG A 16 1.41 1.58 -4.11
CA ARG A 16 2.49 2.19 -4.88
C ARG A 16 2.24 3.67 -5.00
N ILE A 17 3.29 4.46 -4.77
CA ILE A 17 3.23 5.90 -4.98
C ILE A 17 3.37 6.15 -6.48
N LYS A 18 2.38 6.81 -7.06
CA LYS A 18 2.43 7.17 -8.48
C LYS A 18 3.05 8.55 -8.66
N ASP A 19 2.83 9.44 -7.68
CA ASP A 19 3.38 10.80 -7.75
C ASP A 19 3.32 11.41 -6.36
N GLY A 20 4.17 12.42 -6.13
CA GLY A 20 4.15 13.21 -4.91
C GLY A 20 5.47 13.14 -4.16
N HIS A 21 5.97 14.30 -3.74
CA HIS A 21 7.13 14.44 -2.85
C HIS A 21 8.35 13.63 -3.28
N SER A 22 8.59 13.52 -4.59
CA SER A 22 9.74 12.80 -5.15
C SER A 22 9.74 11.32 -4.79
N ALA A 23 8.58 10.75 -4.55
CA ALA A 23 8.45 9.36 -4.14
C ALA A 23 7.84 8.47 -5.22
N ALA A 24 7.69 8.97 -6.44
CA ALA A 24 7.06 8.20 -7.52
C ALA A 24 7.78 6.88 -7.71
N GLY A 25 7.02 5.80 -7.80
CA GLY A 25 7.56 4.46 -8.00
C GLY A 25 7.87 3.70 -6.72
N LEU A 26 7.84 4.36 -5.57
CA LEU A 26 8.13 3.67 -4.32
C LEU A 26 6.88 2.98 -3.77
N LEU A 27 7.11 2.00 -2.93
CA LEU A 27 6.04 1.25 -2.28
C LEU A 27 5.98 1.57 -0.80
N VAL A 28 4.78 1.49 -0.23
CA VAL A 28 4.56 1.77 1.19
C VAL A 28 4.88 0.54 2.01
N SER A 29 5.55 0.76 3.13
CA SER A 29 5.88 -0.30 4.07
C SER A 29 5.68 0.21 5.49
N VAL A 30 5.91 -0.65 6.47
CA VAL A 30 5.85 -0.28 7.89
C VAL A 30 7.24 -0.18 8.50
N THR A 31 8.27 -0.50 7.74
CA THR A 31 9.66 -0.35 8.16
C THR A 31 10.48 0.03 6.94
N GLY A 32 11.64 0.63 7.17
CA GLY A 32 12.51 0.99 6.07
C GLY A 32 13.44 2.12 6.45
N LYS A 33 13.98 2.78 5.43
CA LYS A 33 14.93 3.85 5.64
C LYS A 33 14.34 5.23 5.39
N ARG A 34 13.23 5.30 4.69
CA ARG A 34 12.62 6.59 4.38
C ARG A 34 11.21 6.62 4.95
N CYS A 35 11.04 7.34 6.06
CA CYS A 35 9.76 7.47 6.73
C CYS A 35 8.95 8.61 6.11
N ILE A 36 7.65 8.41 5.99
CA ILE A 36 6.75 9.50 5.59
C ILE A 36 6.44 10.29 6.86
N PRO A 37 6.81 11.59 6.92
CA PRO A 37 6.62 12.36 8.14
C PRO A 37 5.18 12.38 8.60
N SER A 38 4.99 12.38 9.91
CA SER A 38 3.67 12.40 10.55
C SER A 38 2.84 11.15 10.31
N THR A 39 3.49 10.08 9.89
CA THR A 39 2.80 8.79 9.72
C THR A 39 3.66 7.67 10.29
N GLN A 40 3.08 6.49 10.34
CA GLN A 40 3.82 5.29 10.70
C GLN A 40 4.26 4.51 9.47
N TYR A 41 4.21 5.14 8.28
CA TYR A 41 4.51 4.47 7.04
C TYR A 41 5.90 4.84 6.54
N TRP A 42 6.50 3.91 5.81
CA TRP A 42 7.84 4.04 5.26
C TRP A 42 7.77 3.76 3.77
N LEU A 43 8.77 4.18 3.02
CA LEU A 43 8.83 3.96 1.58
C LEU A 43 9.98 3.03 1.26
N THR A 44 9.77 2.13 0.30
CA THR A 44 10.79 1.18 -0.12
C THR A 44 10.72 0.98 -1.63
N VAL A 45 11.88 0.67 -2.23
CA VAL A 45 11.92 0.29 -3.64
C VAL A 45 11.76 -1.22 -3.79
N ASP A 46 11.88 -1.98 -2.70
CA ASP A 46 11.90 -3.42 -2.75
C ASP A 46 10.49 -3.97 -2.55
N SER A 47 9.94 -4.62 -3.57
CA SER A 47 8.59 -5.16 -3.48
C SER A 47 8.48 -6.26 -2.44
N CYS A 48 9.58 -6.95 -2.12
CA CYS A 48 9.55 -7.96 -1.08
C CYS A 48 9.49 -7.34 0.31
N ALA A 49 9.96 -6.11 0.46
CA ALA A 49 9.92 -5.41 1.74
C ALA A 49 8.64 -4.60 1.91
N ALA A 50 7.87 -4.41 0.84
CA ALA A 50 6.63 -3.65 0.92
C ALA A 50 5.62 -4.40 1.77
N TYR A 51 4.87 -3.65 2.58
CA TYR A 51 3.88 -4.27 3.44
C TYR A 51 2.69 -4.77 2.61
N ARG A 52 2.13 -5.90 3.01
CA ARG A 52 0.97 -6.50 2.37
C ARG A 52 -0.26 -6.05 3.14
N PHE A 53 -0.98 -5.08 2.60
CA PHE A 53 -2.16 -4.54 3.26
C PHE A 53 -3.41 -5.31 2.87
N PRO A 54 -4.29 -5.66 3.81
CA PRO A 54 -5.64 -6.09 3.46
C PRO A 54 -6.33 -4.94 2.74
N ARG A 55 -7.35 -5.24 1.96
CA ARG A 55 -7.97 -4.24 1.11
C ARG A 55 -8.44 -3.01 1.89
N SER A 56 -9.12 -3.21 3.01
CA SER A 56 -9.64 -2.09 3.78
C SER A 56 -8.52 -1.20 4.30
N ALA A 57 -7.42 -1.81 4.76
CA ALA A 57 -6.27 -1.05 5.23
C ALA A 57 -5.59 -0.33 4.08
N ALA A 58 -5.49 -0.97 2.90
CA ALA A 58 -4.88 -0.34 1.74
C ALA A 58 -5.66 0.89 1.30
N LEU A 59 -6.99 0.82 1.32
CA LEU A 59 -7.82 1.96 0.97
C LEU A 59 -7.64 3.09 1.97
N HIS A 60 -7.53 2.76 3.25
CA HIS A 60 -7.29 3.76 4.28
C HIS A 60 -5.93 4.45 4.07
N VAL A 61 -4.90 3.67 3.72
CA VAL A 61 -3.59 4.22 3.43
C VAL A 61 -3.67 5.18 2.23
N GLN A 62 -4.41 4.80 1.19
CA GLN A 62 -4.58 5.67 0.03
C GLN A 62 -5.22 7.00 0.40
N VAL A 63 -6.27 6.97 1.23
CA VAL A 63 -6.94 8.19 1.65
C VAL A 63 -5.98 9.05 2.46
N ARG A 64 -5.27 8.44 3.41
CA ARG A 64 -4.36 9.17 4.27
C ARG A 64 -3.24 9.83 3.46
N LEU A 65 -2.63 9.09 2.54
CA LEU A 65 -1.55 9.64 1.73
C LEU A 65 -2.07 10.67 0.73
N GLY A 66 -3.29 10.49 0.22
CA GLY A 66 -3.90 11.49 -0.65
C GLY A 66 -4.05 12.83 0.05
N GLU A 67 -4.40 12.82 1.33
CA GLU A 67 -4.50 14.04 2.11
C GLU A 67 -3.16 14.73 2.27
N MET A 68 -2.08 13.98 2.12
CA MET A 68 -0.73 14.52 2.25
C MET A 68 -0.10 14.92 0.92
N GLY A 69 -0.84 14.77 -0.18
CA GLY A 69 -0.35 15.17 -1.49
C GLY A 69 0.24 14.07 -2.34
N PHE A 70 0.07 12.79 -1.92
CA PHE A 70 0.54 11.67 -2.72
C PHE A 70 -0.58 11.15 -3.62
N THR A 71 -0.22 10.73 -4.83
CA THR A 71 -1.11 9.97 -5.69
C THR A 71 -0.67 8.53 -5.61
N THR A 72 -1.59 7.63 -5.30
CA THR A 72 -1.25 6.23 -5.06
C THR A 72 -2.13 5.30 -5.90
N ALA A 73 -1.67 4.07 -6.05
CA ALA A 73 -2.43 3.02 -6.71
C ALA A 73 -2.26 1.73 -5.92
N LEU A 74 -3.27 0.87 -5.95
CA LEU A 74 -3.18 -0.43 -5.32
C LEU A 74 -2.74 -1.46 -6.34
N GLU A 75 -1.83 -2.34 -5.92
CA GLU A 75 -1.37 -3.46 -6.73
C GLU A 75 -1.74 -4.74 -6.00
N GLU A 76 -2.64 -5.50 -6.56
CA GLU A 76 -3.05 -6.74 -5.94
C GLU A 76 -1.90 -7.73 -5.94
N ILE A 77 -1.67 -8.37 -4.80
CA ILE A 77 -0.62 -9.37 -4.66
C ILE A 77 -1.25 -10.72 -4.93
N GLN A 78 -0.69 -11.41 -5.91
CA GLN A 78 -1.15 -12.73 -6.26
C GLN A 78 -0.06 -13.73 -5.92
N ASP A 79 -0.41 -14.71 -5.15
CA ASP A 79 0.54 -15.74 -4.74
C ASP A 79 0.36 -17.01 -5.53
#